data_bd0b543fbd7034f56bfacdac434fe905
#
_entry.id   bd0b543fbd7034f56bfacdac434fe905
#
_cell.length_a   1.000
_cell.length_b   1.000
_cell.length_c   1.000
_cell.angle_alpha   90.00
_cell.angle_beta   90.00
_cell.angle_gamma   90.00
#
_symmetry.space_group_name_H-M   'P 1'
#
loop_
_entity.id
_entity.type
_entity.pdbx_description
1 polymer ?
#
loop_
_entity_poly.entity_id
_entity_poly.type
_entity_poly.pdbx_seq_one_letter_code
_entity_poly.pdbx_strand_id
1 'polypeptide(L)'
;MAPRKPIYEGKAKQLFEGPEPGTLIQHFKDDATAFNNVKKGTISGKGVLNNRISEYLMLRLHDMGIPTHFIRTLNMREQLIKAVQIVPLEVIVRNYAAGSFSKRFNVQEGKPLGHPMVEYCYKNDALGDPFVNEEHIFAFNWCTPQEMDEIRMYAFRINDFLSGLFAGIGIRLVDFKLEFGRLYENEREVIILADEISPDNCRLWDLKSGKKLDKDRFRQDLGQIEDAYREVARRLGVLPQDGGESSYVIEVNAKVPAKRKSAAKKSAAKKSVDSKVKQKPNKTKKKK
;
A
#
# COMPACT_ATOMS: atom_id res chain seq x y z
N MET A 1 -7.82 22.33 -20.20
CA MET A 1 -8.50 21.16 -19.58
C MET A 1 -9.09 21.61 -18.27
N ALA A 2 -10.34 21.25 -17.95
CA ALA A 2 -10.89 21.51 -16.63
C ALA A 2 -10.06 20.79 -15.56
N PRO A 3 -9.85 21.39 -14.37
CA PRO A 3 -9.13 20.73 -13.30
C PRO A 3 -9.83 19.44 -12.89
N ARG A 4 -9.09 18.32 -12.81
CA ARG A 4 -9.62 17.05 -12.32
C ARG A 4 -10.11 17.23 -10.89
N LYS A 5 -11.35 16.83 -10.59
CA LYS A 5 -11.87 16.85 -9.23
C LYS A 5 -11.37 15.60 -8.48
N PRO A 6 -10.75 15.71 -7.31
CA PRO A 6 -10.36 14.55 -6.54
C PRO A 6 -11.61 13.81 -6.01
N ILE A 7 -11.58 12.48 -6.06
CA ILE A 7 -12.58 11.61 -5.43
C ILE A 7 -12.31 11.43 -3.93
N TYR A 8 -11.05 11.61 -3.54
CA TYR A 8 -10.60 11.60 -2.15
C TYR A 8 -9.41 12.52 -1.97
N GLU A 9 -9.36 13.23 -0.85
CA GLU A 9 -8.20 14.03 -0.45
C GLU A 9 -7.82 13.71 0.99
N GLY A 10 -6.59 13.23 1.15
CA GLY A 10 -5.95 12.96 2.42
C GLY A 10 -4.92 14.03 2.80
N LYS A 11 -4.20 13.77 3.89
CA LYS A 11 -3.19 14.67 4.47
C LYS A 11 -2.01 14.94 3.51
N ALA A 12 -1.56 13.93 2.77
CA ALA A 12 -0.38 14.00 1.89
C ALA A 12 -0.67 13.63 0.44
N LYS A 13 -1.89 13.19 0.11
CA LYS A 13 -2.26 12.66 -1.20
C LYS A 13 -3.66 13.08 -1.62
N GLN A 14 -3.88 13.07 -2.94
CA GLN A 14 -5.20 13.15 -3.56
C GLN A 14 -5.38 11.95 -4.48
N LEU A 15 -6.59 11.42 -4.57
CA LEU A 15 -6.96 10.35 -5.50
C LEU A 15 -7.94 10.89 -6.53
N PHE A 16 -7.72 10.52 -7.78
CA PHE A 16 -8.57 10.84 -8.92
C PHE A 16 -8.96 9.55 -9.64
N GLU A 17 -10.04 9.58 -10.41
CA GLU A 17 -10.38 8.48 -11.31
C GLU A 17 -9.23 8.20 -12.28
N GLY A 18 -8.91 6.94 -12.46
CA GLY A 18 -7.94 6.49 -13.44
C GLY A 18 -8.53 6.39 -14.85
N PRO A 19 -7.69 6.25 -15.88
CA PRO A 19 -8.13 6.15 -17.27
C PRO A 19 -8.85 4.83 -17.60
N GLU A 20 -8.66 3.80 -16.77
CA GLU A 20 -9.23 2.47 -16.95
C GLU A 20 -10.10 2.11 -15.74
N PRO A 21 -11.23 1.38 -15.96
CA PRO A 21 -12.03 0.87 -14.85
C PRO A 21 -11.18 0.09 -13.84
N GLY A 22 -11.41 0.30 -12.55
CA GLY A 22 -10.63 -0.35 -11.49
C GLY A 22 -9.25 0.26 -11.25
N THR A 23 -8.97 1.44 -11.83
CA THR A 23 -7.72 2.17 -11.56
C THR A 23 -7.98 3.55 -10.96
N LEU A 24 -7.00 4.06 -10.22
CA LEU A 24 -6.98 5.41 -9.66
C LEU A 24 -5.65 6.09 -10.00
N ILE A 25 -5.66 7.42 -10.00
CA ILE A 25 -4.45 8.23 -10.03
C ILE A 25 -4.19 8.76 -8.63
N GLN A 26 -3.04 8.40 -8.06
CA GLN A 26 -2.57 8.89 -6.77
C GLN A 26 -1.61 10.05 -6.98
N HIS A 27 -1.97 11.23 -6.51
CA HIS A 27 -1.14 12.45 -6.55
C HIS A 27 -0.51 12.71 -5.19
N PHE A 28 0.81 12.87 -5.16
CA PHE A 28 1.59 13.17 -3.96
C PHE A 28 1.72 14.67 -3.75
N LYS A 29 1.25 15.15 -2.60
CA LYS A 29 1.27 16.57 -2.21
C LYS A 29 2.56 16.93 -1.48
N ASP A 30 2.91 18.21 -1.49
CA ASP A 30 3.97 18.77 -0.66
C ASP A 30 3.51 19.07 0.78
N ASP A 31 2.22 18.93 1.04
CA ASP A 31 1.64 19.15 2.36
C ASP A 31 2.20 18.16 3.38
N ALA A 32 2.58 18.67 4.54
CA ALA A 32 2.97 17.89 5.69
C ALA A 32 2.10 18.22 6.88
N THR A 33 1.60 17.20 7.55
CA THR A 33 0.81 17.35 8.77
C THR A 33 1.36 16.47 9.88
N ALA A 34 1.22 16.91 11.13
CA ALA A 34 1.57 16.14 12.30
C ALA A 34 0.55 16.36 13.41
N PHE A 35 0.52 15.44 14.40
CA PHE A 35 -0.35 15.51 15.57
C PHE A 35 -1.83 15.72 15.21
N ASN A 36 -2.39 14.82 14.37
CA ASN A 36 -3.78 14.87 13.89
C ASN A 36 -4.18 16.23 13.32
N ASN A 37 -3.38 16.72 12.34
CA ASN A 37 -3.57 18.00 11.66
C ASN A 37 -3.39 19.28 12.53
N VAL A 38 -2.94 19.18 13.77
CA VAL A 38 -2.61 20.35 14.61
C VAL A 38 -1.43 21.11 14.02
N LYS A 39 -0.39 20.41 13.56
CA LYS A 39 0.75 21.03 12.89
C LYS A 39 0.63 20.81 11.38
N LYS A 40 0.67 21.90 10.62
CA LYS A 40 0.59 21.91 9.16
C LYS A 40 1.75 22.70 8.58
N GLY A 41 2.21 22.30 7.41
CA GLY A 41 3.25 23.00 6.65
C GLY A 41 3.37 22.42 5.26
N THR A 42 4.19 23.07 4.44
CA THR A 42 4.53 22.60 3.09
C THR A 42 6.02 22.33 3.04
N ILE A 43 6.43 21.21 2.48
CA ILE A 43 7.82 20.83 2.27
C ILE A 43 8.02 20.75 0.76
N SER A 44 8.71 21.75 0.20
CA SER A 44 8.90 21.83 -1.24
C SER A 44 9.57 20.57 -1.79
N GLY A 45 9.00 20.02 -2.88
CA GLY A 45 9.54 18.83 -3.52
C GLY A 45 9.27 17.49 -2.81
N LYS A 46 8.67 17.49 -1.60
CA LYS A 46 8.38 16.28 -0.85
C LYS A 46 7.55 15.26 -1.66
N GLY A 47 6.51 15.74 -2.34
CA GLY A 47 5.65 14.88 -3.15
C GLY A 47 6.40 14.17 -4.27
N VAL A 48 7.35 14.84 -4.91
CA VAL A 48 8.20 14.24 -5.95
C VAL A 48 9.11 13.17 -5.36
N LEU A 49 9.73 13.44 -4.21
CA LEU A 49 10.62 12.49 -3.53
C LEU A 49 9.85 11.25 -3.06
N ASN A 50 8.71 11.45 -2.41
CA ASN A 50 7.86 10.35 -1.94
C ASN A 50 7.33 9.50 -3.10
N ASN A 51 6.91 10.12 -4.21
CA ASN A 51 6.49 9.41 -5.41
C ASN A 51 7.59 8.46 -5.92
N ARG A 52 8.82 8.95 -6.07
CA ARG A 52 9.96 8.14 -6.57
C ARG A 52 10.40 7.06 -5.59
N ILE A 53 10.45 7.37 -4.30
CA ILE A 53 10.82 6.38 -3.26
C ILE A 53 9.76 5.29 -3.20
N SER A 54 8.47 5.66 -3.18
CA SER A 54 7.37 4.70 -3.12
C SER A 54 7.32 3.82 -4.37
N GLU A 55 7.47 4.37 -5.57
CA GLU A 55 7.60 3.61 -6.81
C GLU A 55 8.68 2.53 -6.70
N TYR A 56 9.91 2.95 -6.34
CA TYR A 56 11.04 2.04 -6.23
C TYR A 56 10.77 0.90 -5.24
N LEU A 57 10.24 1.21 -4.06
CA LEU A 57 9.98 0.22 -3.01
C LEU A 57 8.82 -0.71 -3.38
N MET A 58 7.73 -0.17 -3.95
CA MET A 58 6.58 -0.98 -4.39
C MET A 58 6.97 -1.97 -5.51
N LEU A 59 7.80 -1.55 -6.46
CA LEU A 59 8.30 -2.44 -7.52
C LEU A 59 9.16 -3.56 -6.95
N ARG A 60 10.09 -3.25 -6.03
CA ARG A 60 10.94 -4.27 -5.39
C ARG A 60 10.14 -5.27 -4.56
N LEU A 61 9.12 -4.80 -3.86
CA LEU A 61 8.22 -5.69 -3.12
C LEU A 61 7.40 -6.57 -4.07
N HIS A 62 6.94 -6.03 -5.19
CA HIS A 62 6.27 -6.81 -6.21
C HIS A 62 7.16 -7.92 -6.78
N ASP A 63 8.43 -7.61 -7.09
CA ASP A 63 9.44 -8.59 -7.55
C ASP A 63 9.66 -9.73 -6.53
N MET A 64 9.45 -9.46 -5.25
CA MET A 64 9.53 -10.44 -4.16
C MET A 64 8.23 -11.22 -3.92
N GLY A 65 7.22 -11.03 -4.78
CA GLY A 65 5.93 -11.71 -4.67
C GLY A 65 5.03 -11.16 -3.58
N ILE A 66 5.19 -9.89 -3.23
CA ILE A 66 4.23 -9.15 -2.39
C ILE A 66 3.34 -8.34 -3.33
N PRO A 67 2.03 -8.66 -3.42
CA PRO A 67 1.14 -7.95 -4.31
C PRO A 67 0.97 -6.50 -3.86
N THR A 68 1.08 -5.55 -4.79
CA THR A 68 0.93 -4.12 -4.52
C THR A 68 -0.12 -3.50 -5.43
N HIS A 69 -0.67 -2.37 -5.00
CA HIS A 69 -1.61 -1.59 -5.81
C HIS A 69 -0.92 -0.80 -6.93
N PHE A 70 0.39 -0.65 -6.89
CA PHE A 70 1.16 0.13 -7.85
C PHE A 70 1.09 -0.51 -9.25
N ILE A 71 0.83 0.31 -10.28
CA ILE A 71 0.84 -0.11 -11.68
C ILE A 71 2.03 0.54 -12.39
N ARG A 72 2.11 1.87 -12.39
CA ARG A 72 3.19 2.63 -13.01
C ARG A 72 3.18 4.09 -12.57
N THR A 73 4.30 4.76 -12.70
CA THR A 73 4.39 6.22 -12.57
C THR A 73 3.86 6.91 -13.82
N LEU A 74 3.09 7.97 -13.62
CA LEU A 74 2.54 8.81 -14.69
C LEU A 74 3.39 10.06 -14.93
N ASN A 75 3.87 10.68 -13.87
CA ASN A 75 4.72 11.85 -13.90
C ASN A 75 5.46 12.01 -12.55
N MET A 76 6.13 13.14 -12.34
CA MET A 76 6.92 13.37 -11.13
C MET A 76 6.13 13.27 -9.81
N ARG A 77 4.80 13.43 -9.83
CA ARG A 77 3.95 13.46 -8.64
C ARG A 77 2.80 12.45 -8.66
N GLU A 78 2.63 11.71 -9.74
CA GLU A 78 1.44 10.88 -9.92
C GLU A 78 1.81 9.45 -10.28
N GLN A 79 1.08 8.51 -9.67
CA GLN A 79 1.12 7.09 -9.96
C GLN A 79 -0.26 6.62 -10.39
N LEU A 80 -0.29 5.68 -11.34
CA LEU A 80 -1.47 4.87 -11.63
C LEU A 80 -1.45 3.68 -10.66
N ILE A 81 -2.54 3.48 -9.97
CA ILE A 81 -2.69 2.42 -8.98
C ILE A 81 -3.98 1.64 -9.21
N LYS A 82 -4.05 0.41 -8.73
CA LYS A 82 -5.29 -0.38 -8.66
C LYS A 82 -6.23 0.24 -7.63
N ALA A 83 -7.51 0.35 -7.96
CA ALA A 83 -8.55 0.72 -7.00
C ALA A 83 -8.80 -0.48 -6.08
N VAL A 84 -8.70 -0.27 -4.78
CA VAL A 84 -8.90 -1.30 -3.77
C VAL A 84 -9.86 -0.83 -2.70
N GLN A 85 -10.56 -1.76 -2.06
CA GLN A 85 -11.28 -1.49 -0.83
C GLN A 85 -10.29 -1.52 0.33
N ILE A 86 -9.95 -0.35 0.87
CA ILE A 86 -9.00 -0.25 1.98
C ILE A 86 -9.55 -1.00 3.21
N VAL A 87 -8.74 -1.88 3.78
CA VAL A 87 -8.95 -2.41 5.12
C VAL A 87 -8.74 -1.25 6.10
N PRO A 88 -9.71 -0.93 6.98
CA PRO A 88 -9.67 0.29 7.78
C PRO A 88 -8.67 0.20 8.96
N LEU A 89 -7.47 -0.29 8.67
CA LEU A 89 -6.39 -0.47 9.63
C LEU A 89 -5.10 0.20 9.14
N GLU A 90 -4.42 0.86 10.05
CA GLU A 90 -2.99 1.14 9.93
C GLU A 90 -2.22 -0.01 10.59
N VAL A 91 -1.34 -0.65 9.84
CA VAL A 91 -0.49 -1.76 10.31
C VAL A 91 0.90 -1.21 10.55
N ILE A 92 1.34 -1.18 11.81
CA ILE A 92 2.61 -0.56 12.20
C ILE A 92 3.59 -1.67 12.59
N VAL A 93 4.70 -1.77 11.87
CA VAL A 93 5.79 -2.70 12.21
C VAL A 93 6.90 -1.94 12.92
N ARG A 94 7.38 -2.47 14.06
CA ARG A 94 8.40 -1.82 14.88
C ARG A 94 9.58 -2.73 15.12
N ASN A 95 10.77 -2.20 14.84
CA ASN A 95 12.05 -2.83 15.14
C ASN A 95 12.73 -2.20 16.36
N TYR A 96 12.44 -0.92 16.61
CA TYR A 96 13.00 -0.12 17.71
C TYR A 96 11.90 0.69 18.38
N ALA A 97 12.07 0.98 19.65
CA ALA A 97 11.17 1.85 20.38
C ALA A 97 11.31 3.29 19.86
N ALA A 98 10.19 3.90 19.42
CA ALA A 98 10.15 5.30 19.00
C ALA A 98 8.73 5.89 19.08
N GLY A 99 8.64 7.21 19.07
CA GLY A 99 7.39 7.95 18.97
C GLY A 99 6.38 7.59 20.06
N SER A 100 5.15 7.24 19.66
CA SER A 100 4.07 6.88 20.59
C SER A 100 4.36 5.63 21.43
N PHE A 101 5.10 4.66 20.87
CA PHE A 101 5.51 3.46 21.59
C PHE A 101 6.39 3.78 22.79
N SER A 102 7.46 4.57 22.60
CA SER A 102 8.34 5.00 23.67
C SER A 102 7.59 5.72 24.79
N LYS A 103 6.63 6.57 24.41
CA LYS A 103 5.81 7.33 25.37
C LYS A 103 4.85 6.41 26.16
N ARG A 104 4.15 5.50 25.47
CA ARG A 104 3.17 4.60 26.12
C ARG A 104 3.79 3.65 27.13
N PHE A 105 4.97 3.14 26.82
CA PHE A 105 5.63 2.11 27.62
C PHE A 105 6.79 2.65 28.45
N ASN A 106 7.03 3.97 28.42
CA ASN A 106 8.16 4.62 29.08
C ASN A 106 9.51 3.94 28.76
N VAL A 107 9.73 3.64 27.48
CA VAL A 107 10.94 2.99 26.97
C VAL A 107 11.78 4.03 26.26
N GLN A 108 13.09 3.99 26.47
CA GLN A 108 14.04 4.89 25.82
C GLN A 108 13.91 4.80 24.29
N GLU A 109 13.82 5.95 23.62
CA GLU A 109 13.80 6.03 22.16
C GLU A 109 15.10 5.42 21.57
N GLY A 110 14.96 4.60 20.55
CA GLY A 110 16.07 3.91 19.89
C GLY A 110 16.48 2.58 20.52
N LYS A 111 15.84 2.16 21.63
CA LYS A 111 16.07 0.82 22.20
C LYS A 111 15.57 -0.24 21.19
N PRO A 112 16.42 -1.21 20.80
CA PRO A 112 15.98 -2.31 19.96
C PRO A 112 14.93 -3.15 20.68
N LEU A 113 13.93 -3.62 19.96
CA LEU A 113 12.98 -4.60 20.43
C LEU A 113 13.59 -6.00 20.27
N GLY A 114 13.23 -6.94 21.15
CA GLY A 114 13.75 -8.31 21.10
C GLY A 114 13.41 -9.05 19.83
N HIS A 115 12.32 -8.64 19.17
CA HIS A 115 11.88 -9.11 17.85
C HIS A 115 11.02 -8.00 17.21
N PRO A 116 10.88 -7.98 15.89
CA PRO A 116 9.91 -7.11 15.22
C PRO A 116 8.50 -7.37 15.75
N MET A 117 7.74 -6.32 15.97
CA MET A 117 6.36 -6.44 16.44
C MET A 117 5.41 -5.68 15.53
N VAL A 118 4.16 -6.13 15.46
CA VAL A 118 3.07 -5.50 14.73
C VAL A 118 2.08 -4.91 15.70
N GLU A 119 1.66 -3.67 15.45
CA GLU A 119 0.55 -3.00 16.14
C GLU A 119 -0.47 -2.55 15.10
N TYR A 120 -1.72 -2.44 15.52
CA TYR A 120 -2.82 -2.02 14.66
C TYR A 120 -3.46 -0.75 15.22
N CYS A 121 -3.82 0.18 14.32
CA CYS A 121 -4.67 1.32 14.64
C CYS A 121 -5.90 1.27 13.73
N TYR A 122 -7.06 1.62 14.30
CA TYR A 122 -8.25 1.86 13.48
C TYR A 122 -8.09 3.16 12.73
N LYS A 123 -8.13 3.09 11.39
CA LYS A 123 -7.97 4.26 10.50
C LYS A 123 -9.20 5.16 10.56
N ASN A 124 -9.20 6.07 11.51
CA ASN A 124 -10.27 7.04 11.70
C ASN A 124 -9.71 8.34 12.29
N ASP A 125 -9.44 9.32 11.45
CA ASP A 125 -8.88 10.62 11.82
C ASP A 125 -9.70 11.34 12.90
N ALA A 126 -11.04 11.20 12.87
CA ALA A 126 -11.92 11.84 13.84
C ALA A 126 -11.76 11.26 15.26
N LEU A 127 -11.34 10.00 15.36
CA LEU A 127 -11.06 9.32 16.62
C LEU A 127 -9.56 9.36 16.99
N GLY A 128 -8.71 9.94 16.14
CA GLY A 128 -7.27 10.03 16.37
C GLY A 128 -6.52 8.72 16.13
N ASP A 129 -7.02 7.87 15.24
CA ASP A 129 -6.44 6.58 14.84
C ASP A 129 -6.10 5.71 16.08
N PRO A 130 -7.10 5.29 16.88
CA PRO A 130 -6.88 4.59 18.15
C PRO A 130 -6.25 3.22 17.93
N PHE A 131 -5.38 2.82 18.87
CA PHE A 131 -4.83 1.46 18.89
C PHE A 131 -5.94 0.44 19.15
N VAL A 132 -5.88 -0.65 18.38
CA VAL A 132 -6.82 -1.78 18.48
C VAL A 132 -6.06 -3.09 18.51
N ASN A 133 -6.70 -4.13 19.05
CA ASN A 133 -6.24 -5.50 18.97
C ASN A 133 -7.13 -6.33 18.02
N GLU A 134 -6.76 -7.57 17.80
CA GLU A 134 -7.49 -8.47 16.90
C GLU A 134 -8.94 -8.70 17.32
N GLU A 135 -9.23 -8.74 18.64
CA GLU A 135 -10.58 -8.86 19.14
C GLU A 135 -11.49 -7.68 18.71
N HIS A 136 -10.96 -6.46 18.76
CA HIS A 136 -11.68 -5.30 18.24
C HIS A 136 -11.90 -5.42 16.74
N ILE A 137 -10.87 -5.82 15.98
CA ILE A 137 -10.93 -5.96 14.53
C ILE A 137 -12.02 -6.94 14.11
N PHE A 138 -12.09 -8.08 14.78
CA PHE A 138 -13.08 -9.12 14.48
C PHE A 138 -14.49 -8.73 14.96
N ALA A 139 -14.61 -8.14 16.15
CA ALA A 139 -15.91 -7.70 16.69
C ALA A 139 -16.59 -6.65 15.80
N PHE A 140 -15.82 -5.79 15.14
CA PHE A 140 -16.35 -4.80 14.21
C PHE A 140 -16.36 -5.25 12.74
N ASN A 141 -15.96 -6.49 12.44
CA ASN A 141 -15.89 -7.04 11.09
C ASN A 141 -15.04 -6.19 10.12
N TRP A 142 -13.96 -5.57 10.61
CA TRP A 142 -13.05 -4.80 9.75
C TRP A 142 -12.18 -5.70 8.90
N CYS A 143 -11.84 -6.88 9.41
CA CYS A 143 -11.02 -7.87 8.75
C CYS A 143 -11.37 -9.27 9.27
N THR A 144 -11.27 -10.29 8.42
CA THR A 144 -11.42 -11.68 8.83
C THR A 144 -10.11 -12.21 9.45
N PRO A 145 -10.14 -13.30 10.24
CA PRO A 145 -8.93 -13.94 10.75
C PRO A 145 -7.93 -14.31 9.63
N GLN A 146 -8.41 -14.83 8.51
CA GLN A 146 -7.58 -15.23 7.37
C GLN A 146 -6.89 -14.02 6.73
N GLU A 147 -7.60 -12.91 6.54
CA GLU A 147 -7.01 -11.67 6.04
C GLU A 147 -5.97 -11.11 7.03
N MET A 148 -6.23 -11.21 8.35
CA MET A 148 -5.27 -10.77 9.37
C MET A 148 -3.97 -11.58 9.33
N ASP A 149 -4.07 -12.90 9.16
CA ASP A 149 -2.91 -13.78 9.00
C ASP A 149 -2.10 -13.40 7.75
N GLU A 150 -2.78 -13.12 6.64
CA GLU A 150 -2.13 -12.69 5.39
C GLU A 150 -1.47 -11.32 5.52
N ILE A 151 -2.17 -10.34 6.10
CA ILE A 151 -1.63 -9.00 6.38
C ILE A 151 -0.39 -9.10 7.27
N ARG A 152 -0.45 -9.90 8.32
CA ARG A 152 0.66 -10.11 9.25
C ARG A 152 1.87 -10.76 8.58
N MET A 153 1.63 -11.78 7.76
CA MET A 153 2.67 -12.41 6.95
C MET A 153 3.34 -11.39 6.02
N TYR A 154 2.56 -10.61 5.29
CA TYR A 154 3.12 -9.57 4.42
C TYR A 154 3.87 -8.51 5.22
N ALA A 155 3.34 -8.06 6.35
CA ALA A 155 3.99 -7.05 7.18
C ALA A 155 5.40 -7.49 7.63
N PHE A 156 5.58 -8.74 8.05
CA PHE A 156 6.90 -9.26 8.42
C PHE A 156 7.81 -9.44 7.21
N ARG A 157 7.33 -9.97 6.09
CA ARG A 157 8.13 -10.10 4.85
C ARG A 157 8.60 -8.75 4.34
N ILE A 158 7.73 -7.73 4.38
CA ILE A 158 8.06 -6.34 4.04
C ILE A 158 9.11 -5.80 5.01
N ASN A 159 8.97 -6.07 6.30
CA ASN A 159 9.94 -5.65 7.30
C ASN A 159 11.33 -6.23 7.04
N ASP A 160 11.43 -7.51 6.76
CA ASP A 160 12.70 -8.18 6.51
C ASP A 160 13.41 -7.60 5.29
N PHE A 161 12.66 -7.40 4.20
CA PHE A 161 13.17 -6.77 3.00
C PHE A 161 13.63 -5.33 3.24
N LEU A 162 12.76 -4.48 3.80
CA LEU A 162 13.07 -3.07 4.02
C LEU A 162 14.21 -2.88 5.02
N SER A 163 14.28 -3.70 6.07
CA SER A 163 15.37 -3.65 7.04
C SER A 163 16.71 -3.96 6.41
N GLY A 164 16.77 -4.99 5.57
CA GLY A 164 17.98 -5.35 4.82
C GLY A 164 18.37 -4.28 3.81
N LEU A 165 17.41 -3.80 3.01
CA LEU A 165 17.64 -2.76 2.01
C LEU A 165 18.17 -1.47 2.65
N PHE A 166 17.50 -0.96 3.67
CA PHE A 166 17.91 0.28 4.33
C PHE A 166 19.24 0.12 5.07
N ALA A 167 19.50 -1.02 5.73
CA ALA A 167 20.79 -1.30 6.36
C ALA A 167 21.92 -1.29 5.33
N GLY A 168 21.71 -1.87 4.15
CA GLY A 168 22.69 -1.90 3.06
C GLY A 168 23.10 -0.52 2.54
N ILE A 169 22.25 0.49 2.72
CA ILE A 169 22.54 1.89 2.35
C ILE A 169 22.84 2.80 3.56
N GLY A 170 23.12 2.20 4.72
CA GLY A 170 23.53 2.92 5.92
C GLY A 170 22.38 3.63 6.64
N ILE A 171 21.15 3.14 6.50
CA ILE A 171 19.95 3.66 7.16
C ILE A 171 19.36 2.58 8.09
N ARG A 172 18.92 2.96 9.27
CA ARG A 172 18.18 2.11 10.20
C ARG A 172 16.68 2.31 9.98
N LEU A 173 15.97 1.23 9.69
CA LEU A 173 14.52 1.20 9.72
C LEU A 173 14.05 0.98 11.15
N VAL A 174 13.49 2.03 11.76
CA VAL A 174 13.04 2.03 13.15
C VAL A 174 11.64 1.44 13.28
N ASP A 175 10.71 1.99 12.55
CA ASP A 175 9.34 1.50 12.37
C ASP A 175 8.76 2.06 11.08
N PHE A 176 7.64 1.50 10.66
CA PHE A 176 6.90 1.98 9.50
C PHE A 176 5.43 1.56 9.57
N LYS A 177 4.60 2.32 8.86
CA LYS A 177 3.17 2.09 8.71
C LYS A 177 2.87 1.53 7.33
N LEU A 178 2.00 0.53 7.27
CA LEU A 178 1.45 -0.05 6.04
C LEU A 178 -0.07 0.10 6.05
N GLU A 179 -0.65 0.17 4.87
CA GLU A 179 -2.08 0.01 4.65
C GLU A 179 -2.30 -1.08 3.61
N PHE A 180 -3.34 -1.87 3.79
CA PHE A 180 -3.72 -2.95 2.88
C PHE A 180 -5.11 -2.72 2.32
N GLY A 181 -5.38 -3.29 1.17
CA GLY A 181 -6.69 -3.23 0.55
C GLY A 181 -7.08 -4.56 -0.07
N ARG A 182 -8.39 -4.75 -0.21
CA ARG A 182 -8.98 -5.87 -0.92
C ARG A 182 -9.09 -5.53 -2.39
N LEU A 183 -8.51 -6.37 -3.23
CA LEU A 183 -8.66 -6.32 -4.68
C LEU A 183 -9.49 -7.51 -5.11
N TYR A 184 -10.56 -7.24 -5.85
CA TYR A 184 -11.34 -8.30 -6.49
C TYR A 184 -10.82 -8.53 -7.92
N GLU A 185 -10.15 -9.64 -8.14
CA GLU A 185 -9.54 -10.00 -9.42
C GLU A 185 -9.72 -11.51 -9.68
N ASN A 186 -10.11 -11.88 -10.92
CA ASN A 186 -10.33 -13.26 -11.32
C ASN A 186 -11.27 -14.06 -10.39
N GLU A 187 -12.39 -13.44 -10.01
CA GLU A 187 -13.41 -14.02 -9.11
C GLU A 187 -12.92 -14.34 -7.70
N ARG A 188 -11.81 -13.74 -7.29
CA ARG A 188 -11.23 -13.89 -5.95
C ARG A 188 -10.92 -12.53 -5.36
N GLU A 189 -11.11 -12.46 -4.07
CA GLU A 189 -10.63 -11.34 -3.27
C GLU A 189 -9.24 -11.67 -2.75
N VAL A 190 -8.32 -10.73 -2.93
CA VAL A 190 -6.92 -10.85 -2.50
C VAL A 190 -6.51 -9.61 -1.72
N ILE A 191 -5.73 -9.79 -0.68
CA ILE A 191 -5.12 -8.70 0.08
C ILE A 191 -3.87 -8.23 -0.66
N ILE A 192 -3.79 -6.92 -0.88
CA ILE A 192 -2.61 -6.30 -1.50
C ILE A 192 -2.15 -5.09 -0.71
N LEU A 193 -0.85 -4.80 -0.78
CA LEU A 193 -0.26 -3.61 -0.20
C LEU A 193 -0.74 -2.37 -0.95
N ALA A 194 -1.20 -1.37 -0.21
CA ALA A 194 -1.70 -0.10 -0.70
C ALA A 194 -0.92 1.08 -0.09
N ASP A 195 -1.43 2.29 -0.26
CA ASP A 195 -0.88 3.55 0.23
C ASP A 195 0.50 3.86 -0.36
N GLU A 196 1.50 4.08 0.44
CA GLU A 196 2.88 4.38 0.05
C GLU A 196 3.88 3.71 1.00
N ILE A 197 5.14 3.64 0.58
CA ILE A 197 6.27 3.44 1.47
C ILE A 197 7.25 4.59 1.21
N SER A 198 7.41 5.48 2.18
CA SER A 198 8.20 6.69 2.03
C SER A 198 8.67 7.22 3.39
N PRO A 199 9.51 8.25 3.46
CA PRO A 199 9.86 8.90 4.73
C PRO A 199 8.66 9.54 5.47
N ASP A 200 7.48 9.64 4.85
CA ASP A 200 6.26 10.11 5.53
C ASP A 200 5.67 9.05 6.46
N ASN A 201 5.82 7.77 6.16
CA ASN A 201 5.28 6.66 6.94
C ASN A 201 6.35 5.70 7.50
N CYS A 202 7.65 5.92 7.20
CA CYS A 202 8.78 5.21 7.79
C CYS A 202 9.58 6.12 8.72
N ARG A 203 10.04 5.60 9.88
CA ARG A 203 11.11 6.22 10.66
C ARG A 203 12.44 5.66 10.21
N LEU A 204 13.27 6.55 9.67
CA LEU A 204 14.55 6.23 9.04
C LEU A 204 15.65 7.03 9.72
N TRP A 205 16.62 6.34 10.34
CA TRP A 205 17.73 7.01 11.02
C TRP A 205 19.05 6.65 10.36
N ASP A 206 19.89 7.62 10.15
CA ASP A 206 21.25 7.39 9.67
C ASP A 206 22.03 6.52 10.66
N LEU A 207 22.62 5.42 10.18
CA LEU A 207 23.31 4.46 11.05
C LEU A 207 24.54 5.03 11.75
N LYS A 208 25.23 5.98 11.11
CA LYS A 208 26.48 6.54 11.67
C LYS A 208 26.22 7.67 12.65
N SER A 209 25.34 8.60 12.26
CA SER A 209 25.12 9.83 13.03
C SER A 209 23.88 9.78 13.94
N GLY A 210 22.99 8.81 13.74
CA GLY A 210 21.69 8.76 14.40
C GLY A 210 20.71 9.84 13.95
N LYS A 211 21.06 10.65 12.94
CA LYS A 211 20.16 11.71 12.43
C LYS A 211 18.89 11.10 11.84
N LYS A 212 17.76 11.73 12.14
CA LYS A 212 16.46 11.37 11.57
C LYS A 212 16.38 11.83 10.13
N LEU A 213 16.00 10.91 9.21
CA LEU A 213 15.90 11.15 7.78
C LEU A 213 14.44 11.07 7.28
N ASP A 214 13.50 11.30 8.16
CA ASP A 214 12.07 11.07 7.98
C ASP A 214 11.22 12.23 8.51
N LYS A 215 9.91 12.04 8.51
CA LYS A 215 8.90 13.02 8.95
C LYS A 215 9.05 13.47 10.41
N ASP A 216 9.79 12.75 11.24
CA ASP A 216 10.05 13.20 12.62
C ASP A 216 10.83 14.50 12.66
N ARG A 217 11.58 14.83 11.60
CA ARG A 217 12.19 16.17 11.50
C ARG A 217 11.14 17.28 11.48
N PHE A 218 10.03 17.06 10.76
CA PHE A 218 8.90 17.99 10.77
C PHE A 218 8.15 17.96 12.10
N ARG A 219 7.91 16.77 12.66
CA ARG A 219 7.21 16.62 13.96
C ARG A 219 7.93 17.31 15.10
N GLN A 220 9.28 17.28 15.09
CA GLN A 220 10.15 17.72 16.19
C GLN A 220 10.88 19.04 15.91
N ASP A 221 10.53 19.75 14.84
CA ASP A 221 11.14 21.03 14.42
C ASP A 221 12.67 20.97 14.23
N LEU A 222 13.19 19.85 13.71
CA LEU A 222 14.63 19.64 13.52
C LEU A 222 15.20 20.34 12.27
N GLY A 223 14.35 20.96 11.45
CA GLY A 223 14.76 21.61 10.20
C GLY A 223 15.29 20.65 9.13
N GLN A 224 15.73 21.18 7.98
CA GLN A 224 16.35 20.42 6.87
C GLN A 224 15.54 19.15 6.46
N ILE A 225 14.24 19.28 6.34
CA ILE A 225 13.35 18.14 6.09
C ILE A 225 13.50 17.67 4.65
N GLU A 226 13.55 18.63 3.70
CA GLU A 226 13.76 18.33 2.28
C GLU A 226 15.08 17.61 2.06
N ASP A 227 16.18 18.10 2.66
CA ASP A 227 17.50 17.47 2.56
C ASP A 227 17.50 16.05 3.07
N ALA A 228 16.77 15.77 4.16
CA ALA A 228 16.64 14.42 4.72
C ALA A 228 15.94 13.46 3.74
N TYR A 229 14.84 13.89 3.11
CA TYR A 229 14.13 13.07 2.12
C TYR A 229 14.96 12.89 0.86
N ARG A 230 15.64 13.93 0.42
CA ARG A 230 16.58 13.89 -0.72
C ARG A 230 17.74 12.92 -0.44
N GLU A 231 18.27 12.90 0.78
CA GLU A 231 19.33 11.96 1.19
C GLU A 231 18.87 10.50 1.14
N VAL A 232 17.63 10.20 1.58
CA VAL A 232 17.04 8.86 1.45
C VAL A 232 16.93 8.47 -0.03
N ALA A 233 16.38 9.35 -0.87
CA ALA A 233 16.23 9.12 -2.31
C ALA A 233 17.59 8.93 -3.00
N ARG A 234 18.60 9.72 -2.62
CA ARG A 234 19.96 9.61 -3.13
C ARG A 234 20.59 8.26 -2.79
N ARG A 235 20.48 7.81 -1.54
CA ARG A 235 21.02 6.52 -1.10
C ARG A 235 20.31 5.33 -1.73
N LEU A 236 19.02 5.46 -2.01
CA LEU A 236 18.26 4.45 -2.77
C LEU A 236 18.60 4.45 -4.27
N GLY A 237 19.36 5.45 -4.76
CA GLY A 237 19.69 5.58 -6.18
C GLY A 237 18.52 6.04 -7.06
N VAL A 238 17.47 6.62 -6.48
CA VAL A 238 16.29 7.10 -7.22
C VAL A 238 16.38 8.59 -7.59
N LEU A 239 17.45 9.26 -7.21
CA LEU A 239 17.84 10.59 -7.71
C LEU A 239 19.17 10.48 -8.43
N PRO A 240 19.43 11.35 -9.43
CA PRO A 240 20.75 11.46 -10.04
C PRO A 240 21.80 11.74 -8.96
N GLN A 241 22.91 11.02 -8.97
CA GLN A 241 24.11 11.43 -8.24
C GLN A 241 24.65 12.66 -8.92
N ASP A 242 25.18 13.63 -8.16
CA ASP A 242 25.66 14.91 -8.67
C ASP A 242 26.48 14.74 -9.97
N GLY A 243 25.96 15.27 -11.09
CA GLY A 243 26.63 15.33 -12.39
C GLY A 243 26.28 14.25 -13.42
N GLY A 244 25.36 13.32 -13.15
CA GLY A 244 24.95 12.30 -14.13
C GLY A 244 23.46 12.33 -14.45
N GLU A 245 23.10 12.43 -15.73
CA GLU A 245 21.74 12.08 -16.17
C GLU A 245 21.50 10.58 -15.89
N SER A 246 20.70 10.29 -14.87
CA SER A 246 20.31 8.93 -14.57
C SER A 246 19.21 8.49 -15.55
N SER A 247 19.61 7.79 -16.59
CA SER A 247 18.71 7.04 -17.47
C SER A 247 18.41 5.65 -16.87
N TYR A 248 17.73 5.58 -15.77
CA TYR A 248 17.08 4.33 -15.38
C TYR A 248 15.69 4.28 -16.00
N VAL A 249 15.66 3.87 -17.27
CA VAL A 249 14.45 3.33 -17.89
C VAL A 249 14.38 1.87 -17.45
N ILE A 250 13.61 1.55 -16.43
CA ILE A 250 13.23 0.17 -16.17
C ILE A 250 12.14 -0.13 -17.20
N GLU A 251 12.51 -0.84 -18.28
CA GLU A 251 11.53 -1.45 -19.17
C GLU A 251 10.74 -2.49 -18.35
N VAL A 252 9.58 -2.10 -17.89
CA VAL A 252 8.60 -3.05 -17.38
C VAL A 252 8.00 -3.75 -18.59
N ASN A 253 8.53 -4.92 -18.93
CA ASN A 253 7.93 -5.82 -19.91
C ASN A 253 6.64 -6.39 -19.32
N ALA A 254 5.59 -5.57 -19.26
CA ALA A 254 4.23 -6.01 -19.06
C ALA A 254 3.75 -6.69 -20.34
N LYS A 255 4.08 -7.96 -20.54
CA LYS A 255 3.35 -8.81 -21.48
C LYS A 255 1.95 -9.00 -20.95
N VAL A 256 1.04 -8.10 -21.31
CA VAL A 256 -0.40 -8.35 -21.23
C VAL A 256 -0.68 -9.53 -22.16
N PRO A 257 -1.19 -10.66 -21.68
CA PRO A 257 -1.54 -11.77 -22.57
C PRO A 257 -2.66 -11.32 -23.50
N ALA A 258 -2.38 -11.32 -24.81
CA ALA A 258 -3.34 -10.97 -25.84
C ALA A 258 -4.59 -11.85 -25.69
N LYS A 259 -5.77 -11.22 -25.63
CA LYS A 259 -7.08 -11.88 -25.64
C LYS A 259 -7.10 -12.94 -26.78
N ARG A 260 -7.17 -14.21 -26.42
CA ARG A 260 -7.48 -15.28 -27.35
C ARG A 260 -8.88 -15.04 -27.92
N LYS A 261 -8.96 -14.70 -29.21
CA LYS A 261 -10.22 -14.67 -29.93
C LYS A 261 -10.79 -16.08 -29.92
N SER A 262 -11.93 -16.29 -29.28
CA SER A 262 -12.68 -17.52 -29.34
C SER A 262 -13.19 -17.72 -30.78
N ALA A 263 -12.65 -18.72 -31.45
CA ALA A 263 -13.17 -19.16 -32.74
C ALA A 263 -14.52 -19.83 -32.51
N ALA A 264 -15.59 -19.14 -32.93
CA ALA A 264 -16.93 -19.71 -32.99
C ALA A 264 -16.94 -20.78 -34.12
N LYS A 265 -16.98 -22.05 -33.74
CA LYS A 265 -17.32 -23.14 -34.69
C LYS A 265 -18.83 -23.16 -34.88
N LYS A 266 -19.26 -22.76 -36.10
CA LYS A 266 -20.57 -23.10 -36.64
C LYS A 266 -20.60 -24.61 -36.86
N SER A 267 -21.51 -25.34 -36.24
CA SER A 267 -21.94 -26.65 -36.73
C SER A 267 -23.42 -26.60 -37.10
N ALA A 268 -23.64 -26.93 -38.33
CA ALA A 268 -24.93 -26.92 -39.02
C ALA A 268 -25.86 -28.03 -38.51
N ALA A 269 -27.12 -27.70 -38.63
CA ALA A 269 -28.27 -28.57 -38.38
C ALA A 269 -28.29 -29.83 -39.26
N LYS A 270 -28.80 -30.93 -38.70
CA LYS A 270 -29.57 -31.91 -39.46
C LYS A 270 -30.73 -32.48 -38.64
N LYS A 271 -31.91 -32.42 -39.27
CA LYS A 271 -33.22 -32.93 -38.84
C LYS A 271 -33.26 -34.45 -38.82
N SER A 272 -34.13 -35.02 -38.00
CA SER A 272 -35.20 -36.00 -38.31
C SER A 272 -35.70 -36.60 -36.99
N VAL A 273 -36.92 -36.43 -36.71
CA VAL A 273 -38.18 -37.15 -36.98
C VAL A 273 -38.50 -38.23 -35.92
N ASP A 274 -39.66 -37.96 -35.31
CA ASP A 274 -40.69 -38.85 -34.74
C ASP A 274 -40.39 -40.07 -33.83
N SER A 275 -41.01 -40.07 -32.67
CA SER A 275 -42.16 -40.93 -32.42
C SER A 275 -42.77 -40.77 -31.01
N LYS A 276 -44.07 -40.67 -31.08
CA LYS A 276 -45.05 -40.66 -29.97
C LYS A 276 -45.01 -41.96 -29.16
N VAL A 277 -45.35 -41.89 -27.86
CA VAL A 277 -46.30 -42.78 -27.21
C VAL A 277 -46.55 -42.28 -25.75
N LYS A 278 -47.69 -41.71 -25.51
CA LYS A 278 -48.82 -41.99 -24.60
C LYS A 278 -48.50 -42.30 -23.11
N GLN A 279 -48.98 -41.45 -22.22
CA GLN A 279 -50.06 -41.59 -21.21
C GLN A 279 -49.93 -42.79 -20.25
N LYS A 280 -50.17 -42.68 -18.99
CA LYS A 280 -51.19 -42.04 -18.12
C LYS A 280 -50.82 -42.17 -16.62
N PRO A 281 -51.56 -41.54 -15.67
CA PRO A 281 -51.14 -41.28 -14.30
C PRO A 281 -51.70 -42.30 -13.31
N ASN A 282 -51.17 -42.32 -12.09
CA ASN A 282 -51.96 -42.84 -10.96
C ASN A 282 -51.55 -42.20 -9.63
N LYS A 283 -52.44 -41.69 -9.08
CA LYS A 283 -53.15 -41.33 -7.87
C LYS A 283 -52.72 -42.06 -6.57
N THR A 284 -52.64 -41.24 -5.56
CA THR A 284 -53.15 -41.39 -4.18
C THR A 284 -52.56 -42.46 -3.24
N LYS A 285 -52.14 -42.04 -2.06
CA LYS A 285 -52.85 -42.03 -0.75
C LYS A 285 -51.87 -41.69 0.37
N LYS A 286 -52.14 -40.71 1.11
CA LYS A 286 -52.51 -40.50 2.52
C LYS A 286 -52.21 -41.58 3.51
N LYS A 287 -51.77 -41.08 4.71
CA LYS A 287 -51.81 -41.54 6.11
C LYS A 287 -50.49 -42.20 6.56
N LYS A 288 -49.97 -41.80 7.66
CA LYS A 288 -50.38 -41.18 8.95
C LYS A 288 -49.36 -40.19 9.44
#